data_aed809fe61ada2656fb1cfb771586467
#
_entry.id   aed809fe61ada2656fb1cfb771586467
#
_cell.length_a   1.000
_cell.length_b   1.000
_cell.length_c   1.000
_cell.angle_alpha   90.00
_cell.angle_beta   90.00
_cell.angle_gamma   90.00
#
_symmetry.space_group_name_H-M   'P 1'
#
loop_
_entity.id
_entity.type
_entity.pdbx_description
1 polymer ?
#
loop_
_entity_poly.entity_id
_entity_poly.type
_entity_poly.pdbx_seq_one_letter_code
_entity_poly.pdbx_strand_id
1 'polypeptide(L)'
;KISRQIYADSLSLVNAMRNSELIKELGFESAEAMFSIFIPNTYEVYDDISPEALVRRLKRESDNYWSLEHRQTQLARVGLTPYEVMVLASIVHEETNAVEEMPRIAGVYVNRLRMGMPLQADPTLKYAAGDFTLKRVLDKHKEIESPYNTYKHLGLPPTPISMPDMAAIESVLCYEEHKYIYFCARPEMDGRHNFATTLAEHNRNAAAYHK
;
A
#
# COMPACT_ATOMS: atom_id res chain seq x y z
N LYS A 1 7.53 -14.78 9.21
CA LYS A 1 8.48 -15.57 8.38
C LYS A 1 9.93 -15.31 8.81
N ILE A 2 10.33 -14.06 9.06
CA ILE A 2 11.70 -13.67 9.45
C ILE A 2 12.15 -14.42 10.71
N SER A 3 11.34 -14.44 11.77
CA SER A 3 11.66 -15.11 13.04
C SER A 3 11.90 -16.62 12.95
N ARG A 4 11.70 -17.25 11.79
CA ARG A 4 12.05 -18.64 11.54
C ARG A 4 13.45 -18.83 10.96
N GLN A 5 14.13 -17.74 10.65
CA GLN A 5 15.44 -17.72 10.00
C GLN A 5 16.53 -17.10 10.86
N ILE A 6 16.16 -16.51 12.00
CA ILE A 6 17.06 -15.91 12.99
C ILE A 6 16.66 -16.37 14.38
N TYR A 7 17.53 -16.20 15.39
CA TYR A 7 17.24 -16.58 16.77
C TYR A 7 16.19 -15.70 17.46
N ALA A 8 15.98 -14.46 16.97
CA ALA A 8 14.96 -13.58 17.50
C ALA A 8 13.55 -14.11 17.18
N ASP A 9 12.72 -14.21 18.20
CA ASP A 9 11.33 -14.60 18.03
C ASP A 9 10.44 -13.46 17.51
N SER A 10 9.20 -13.79 17.13
CA SER A 10 8.27 -12.81 16.59
C SER A 10 7.90 -11.71 17.58
N LEU A 11 7.85 -12.03 18.89
CA LEU A 11 7.48 -11.08 19.92
C LEU A 11 8.59 -10.06 20.15
N SER A 12 9.84 -10.49 20.19
CA SER A 12 11.00 -9.60 20.34
C SER A 12 11.13 -8.63 19.14
N LEU A 13 10.86 -9.10 17.91
CA LEU A 13 10.81 -8.24 16.71
C LEU A 13 9.70 -7.19 16.80
N VAL A 14 8.49 -7.61 17.20
CA VAL A 14 7.37 -6.67 17.39
C VAL A 14 7.67 -5.65 18.50
N ASN A 15 8.29 -6.09 19.59
CA ASN A 15 8.66 -5.22 20.70
C ASN A 15 9.73 -4.20 20.25
N ALA A 16 10.73 -4.60 19.48
CA ALA A 16 11.71 -3.68 18.90
C ALA A 16 11.05 -2.62 18.01
N MET A 17 10.11 -3.02 17.15
CA MET A 17 9.37 -2.08 16.30
C MET A 17 8.43 -1.14 17.08
N ARG A 18 8.04 -1.51 18.31
CA ARG A 18 7.22 -0.68 19.21
C ARG A 18 8.05 0.13 20.19
N ASN A 19 9.37 -0.01 20.16
CA ASN A 19 10.26 0.75 21.03
C ASN A 19 10.24 2.23 20.60
N SER A 20 9.77 3.12 21.51
CA SER A 20 9.60 4.55 21.21
C SER A 20 10.91 5.28 20.94
N GLU A 21 12.04 4.82 21.51
CA GLU A 21 13.36 5.40 21.25
C GLU A 21 13.83 5.02 19.83
N LEU A 22 13.66 3.75 19.44
CA LEU A 22 14.02 3.29 18.11
C LEU A 22 13.16 3.95 17.04
N ILE A 23 11.84 4.09 17.27
CA ILE A 23 10.91 4.78 16.37
C ILE A 23 11.40 6.20 16.10
N LYS A 24 11.73 6.97 17.17
CA LYS A 24 12.24 8.33 17.07
C LYS A 24 13.62 8.39 16.41
N GLU A 25 14.53 7.49 16.78
CA GLU A 25 15.88 7.39 16.19
C GLU A 25 15.80 7.24 14.67
N LEU A 26 14.86 6.42 14.20
CA LEU A 26 14.68 6.13 12.76
C LEU A 26 13.79 7.15 12.03
N GLY A 27 13.29 8.18 12.74
CA GLY A 27 12.55 9.29 12.16
C GLY A 27 11.08 8.98 11.86
N PHE A 28 10.47 8.03 12.58
CA PHE A 28 9.05 7.68 12.41
C PHE A 28 8.18 8.25 13.54
N GLU A 29 6.89 8.40 13.25
CA GLU A 29 5.89 8.87 14.22
C GLU A 29 5.23 7.72 14.97
N SER A 30 5.20 6.51 14.39
CA SER A 30 4.56 5.34 14.97
C SER A 30 5.22 4.03 14.52
N ALA A 31 4.90 2.95 15.24
CA ALA A 31 5.32 1.60 14.87
C ALA A 31 4.72 1.17 13.52
N GLU A 32 3.49 1.57 13.25
CA GLU A 32 2.79 1.28 11.99
C GLU A 32 3.47 1.99 10.81
N ALA A 33 3.96 3.22 11.01
CA ALA A 33 4.73 3.95 9.99
C ALA A 33 6.03 3.23 9.62
N MET A 34 6.67 2.54 10.57
CA MET A 34 7.89 1.78 10.32
C MET A 34 7.69 0.62 9.32
N PHE A 35 6.47 0.15 9.08
CA PHE A 35 6.23 -0.85 8.03
C PHE A 35 6.66 -0.39 6.63
N SER A 36 6.78 0.90 6.40
CA SER A 36 7.28 1.47 5.14
C SER A 36 8.75 1.15 4.82
N ILE A 37 9.55 0.70 5.81
CA ILE A 37 10.96 0.33 5.55
C ILE A 37 11.12 -1.06 4.95
N PHE A 38 10.08 -1.89 4.96
CA PHE A 38 10.17 -3.27 4.49
C PHE A 38 10.08 -3.34 2.97
N ILE A 39 11.20 -3.12 2.31
CA ILE A 39 11.31 -3.37 0.86
C ILE A 39 11.46 -4.88 0.65
N PRO A 40 10.56 -5.53 -0.10
CA PRO A 40 10.68 -6.97 -0.36
C PRO A 40 11.96 -7.31 -1.13
N ASN A 41 12.87 -8.00 -0.45
CA ASN A 41 14.16 -8.43 -0.99
C ASN A 41 14.71 -9.61 -0.17
N THR A 42 15.82 -10.18 -0.62
CA THR A 42 16.61 -11.14 0.15
C THR A 42 17.74 -10.38 0.85
N TYR A 43 17.79 -10.48 2.16
CA TYR A 43 18.80 -9.81 2.97
C TYR A 43 19.67 -10.85 3.67
N GLU A 44 20.98 -10.74 3.51
CA GLU A 44 21.93 -11.51 4.27
C GLU A 44 22.16 -10.86 5.63
N VAL A 45 21.88 -11.60 6.69
CA VAL A 45 22.09 -11.19 8.08
C VAL A 45 22.61 -12.37 8.89
N TYR A 46 23.31 -12.09 9.97
CA TYR A 46 23.68 -13.13 10.94
C TYR A 46 22.43 -13.65 11.65
N ASP A 47 22.40 -14.94 11.97
CA ASP A 47 21.27 -15.58 12.65
C ASP A 47 21.08 -15.10 14.09
N ASP A 48 22.13 -14.58 14.73
CA ASP A 48 22.15 -13.99 16.06
C ASP A 48 21.91 -12.48 16.08
N ILE A 49 21.51 -11.87 14.95
CA ILE A 49 21.24 -10.43 14.86
C ILE A 49 20.15 -10.03 15.87
N SER A 50 20.40 -8.97 16.65
CA SER A 50 19.37 -8.47 17.56
C SER A 50 18.19 -7.86 16.81
N PRO A 51 16.96 -7.88 17.38
CA PRO A 51 15.78 -7.27 16.76
C PRO A 51 15.98 -5.83 16.35
N GLU A 52 16.59 -5.00 17.20
CA GLU A 52 16.85 -3.58 16.94
C GLU A 52 17.89 -3.41 15.83
N ALA A 53 18.95 -4.22 15.82
CA ALA A 53 19.97 -4.20 14.78
C ALA A 53 19.37 -4.60 13.42
N LEU A 54 18.43 -5.55 13.39
CA LEU A 54 17.71 -5.94 12.19
C LEU A 54 16.85 -4.79 11.67
N VAL A 55 16.08 -4.13 12.54
CA VAL A 55 15.25 -2.98 12.13
C VAL A 55 16.12 -1.84 11.55
N ARG A 56 17.24 -1.52 12.21
CA ARG A 56 18.20 -0.53 11.66
C ARG A 56 18.81 -0.98 10.33
N ARG A 57 19.08 -2.27 10.17
CA ARG A 57 19.57 -2.82 8.90
C ARG A 57 18.53 -2.64 7.80
N LEU A 58 17.26 -2.97 8.04
CA LEU A 58 16.18 -2.81 7.07
C LEU A 58 15.96 -1.34 6.71
N LYS A 59 16.06 -0.43 7.68
CA LYS A 59 16.00 1.01 7.42
C LYS A 59 17.11 1.45 6.47
N ARG A 60 18.36 1.04 6.71
CA ARG A 60 19.48 1.37 5.80
C ARG A 60 19.28 0.83 4.40
N GLU A 61 18.77 -0.42 4.27
CA GLU A 61 18.47 -1.01 2.97
C GLU A 61 17.36 -0.25 2.24
N SER A 62 16.34 0.17 2.97
CA SER A 62 15.28 1.04 2.43
C SER A 62 15.86 2.37 1.94
N ASP A 63 16.69 3.03 2.74
CA ASP A 63 17.32 4.30 2.35
C ASP A 63 18.19 4.13 1.11
N ASN A 64 18.99 3.06 1.04
CA ASN A 64 19.81 2.73 -0.13
C ASN A 64 18.93 2.50 -1.37
N TYR A 65 17.84 1.76 -1.25
CA TYR A 65 16.91 1.51 -2.36
C TYR A 65 16.33 2.81 -2.91
N TRP A 66 15.89 3.70 -2.03
CA TRP A 66 15.28 4.96 -2.44
C TRP A 66 16.30 5.99 -2.92
N SER A 67 17.57 5.92 -2.50
CA SER A 67 18.63 6.85 -2.92
C SER A 67 19.13 6.62 -4.34
N LEU A 68 18.79 5.50 -4.97
CA LEU A 68 19.21 5.21 -6.34
C LEU A 68 18.68 6.27 -7.32
N GLU A 69 19.52 6.74 -8.25
CA GLU A 69 19.20 7.82 -9.20
C GLU A 69 17.90 7.55 -9.98
N HIS A 70 17.73 6.33 -10.48
CA HIS A 70 16.53 5.98 -11.21
C HIS A 70 15.26 6.01 -10.30
N ARG A 71 15.39 5.69 -8.99
CA ARG A 71 14.29 5.80 -8.03
C ARG A 71 13.90 7.25 -7.77
N GLN A 72 14.89 8.12 -7.64
CA GLN A 72 14.65 9.56 -7.49
C GLN A 72 13.93 10.14 -8.71
N THR A 73 14.29 9.70 -9.91
CA THR A 73 13.60 10.06 -11.17
C THR A 73 12.15 9.58 -11.18
N GLN A 74 11.90 8.33 -10.76
CA GLN A 74 10.55 7.77 -10.66
C GLN A 74 9.69 8.48 -9.62
N LEU A 75 10.24 8.77 -8.43
CA LEU A 75 9.57 9.55 -7.38
C LEU A 75 9.18 10.94 -7.87
N ALA A 76 10.08 11.63 -8.56
CA ALA A 76 9.80 12.94 -9.15
C ALA A 76 8.66 12.86 -10.20
N ARG A 77 8.61 11.80 -11.01
CA ARG A 77 7.57 11.57 -12.01
C ARG A 77 6.20 11.35 -11.37
N VAL A 78 6.11 10.47 -10.36
CA VAL A 78 4.84 10.20 -9.70
C VAL A 78 4.41 11.36 -8.80
N GLY A 79 5.35 12.11 -8.25
CA GLY A 79 5.13 13.24 -7.34
C GLY A 79 4.78 12.79 -5.92
N LEU A 80 5.32 11.65 -5.48
CA LEU A 80 5.15 11.08 -4.16
C LEU A 80 6.50 10.89 -3.47
N THR A 81 6.52 10.98 -2.15
CA THR A 81 7.67 10.60 -1.33
C THR A 81 7.82 9.07 -1.27
N PRO A 82 9.00 8.52 -0.89
CA PRO A 82 9.17 7.10 -0.64
C PRO A 82 8.11 6.49 0.28
N TYR A 83 7.76 7.22 1.35
CA TYR A 83 6.73 6.81 2.29
C TYR A 83 5.36 6.71 1.64
N GLU A 84 4.95 7.73 0.90
CA GLU A 84 3.67 7.77 0.19
C GLU A 84 3.56 6.69 -0.89
N VAL A 85 4.68 6.37 -1.57
CA VAL A 85 4.73 5.23 -2.51
C VAL A 85 4.44 3.94 -1.78
N MET A 86 5.02 3.69 -0.60
CA MET A 86 4.75 2.48 0.18
C MET A 86 3.29 2.41 0.65
N VAL A 87 2.72 3.55 1.06
CA VAL A 87 1.30 3.62 1.44
C VAL A 87 0.40 3.29 0.24
N LEU A 88 0.62 3.92 -0.92
CA LEU A 88 -0.19 3.67 -2.11
C LEU A 88 0.02 2.24 -2.64
N ALA A 89 1.25 1.72 -2.63
CA ALA A 89 1.56 0.36 -3.02
C ALA A 89 0.83 -0.67 -2.15
N SER A 90 0.70 -0.41 -0.84
CA SER A 90 -0.06 -1.29 0.05
C SER A 90 -1.54 -1.37 -0.31
N ILE A 91 -2.12 -0.29 -0.84
CA ILE A 91 -3.49 -0.27 -1.34
C ILE A 91 -3.58 -1.05 -2.66
N VAL A 92 -2.70 -0.77 -3.62
CA VAL A 92 -2.67 -1.45 -4.93
C VAL A 92 -2.49 -2.96 -4.76
N HIS A 93 -1.64 -3.39 -3.82
CA HIS A 93 -1.41 -4.80 -3.49
C HIS A 93 -2.68 -5.53 -3.04
N GLU A 94 -3.54 -4.85 -2.28
CA GLU A 94 -4.78 -5.42 -1.75
C GLU A 94 -5.97 -5.32 -2.73
N GLU A 95 -5.84 -4.55 -3.82
CA GLU A 95 -6.91 -4.41 -4.82
C GLU A 95 -6.97 -5.57 -5.80
N THR A 96 -5.82 -6.12 -6.19
CA THR A 96 -5.79 -7.14 -7.23
C THR A 96 -4.62 -8.09 -7.10
N ASN A 97 -4.85 -9.34 -7.50
CA ASN A 97 -3.80 -10.33 -7.72
C ASN A 97 -3.31 -10.34 -9.19
N ALA A 98 -3.97 -9.61 -10.08
CA ALA A 98 -3.57 -9.49 -11.48
C ALA A 98 -2.44 -8.45 -11.61
N VAL A 99 -1.20 -8.92 -11.51
CA VAL A 99 0.01 -8.08 -11.49
C VAL A 99 0.06 -7.15 -12.71
N GLU A 100 -0.41 -7.61 -13.86
CA GLU A 100 -0.45 -6.82 -15.10
C GLU A 100 -1.42 -5.63 -15.06
N GLU A 101 -2.40 -5.61 -14.13
CA GLU A 101 -3.32 -4.49 -13.95
C GLU A 101 -2.84 -3.49 -12.87
N MET A 102 -1.92 -3.89 -12.00
CA MET A 102 -1.44 -3.03 -10.92
C MET A 102 -0.95 -1.64 -11.40
N PRO A 103 -0.17 -1.50 -12.51
CA PRO A 103 0.24 -0.19 -12.99
C PRO A 103 -0.95 0.70 -13.40
N ARG A 104 -2.02 0.11 -13.95
CA ARG A 104 -3.25 0.82 -14.34
C ARG A 104 -4.06 1.23 -13.13
N ILE A 105 -4.21 0.37 -12.14
CA ILE A 105 -4.87 0.68 -10.85
C ILE A 105 -4.11 1.80 -10.14
N ALA A 106 -2.78 1.70 -10.07
CA ALA A 106 -1.93 2.76 -9.52
C ALA A 106 -2.19 4.11 -10.23
N GLY A 107 -2.30 4.08 -11.57
CA GLY A 107 -2.62 5.26 -12.37
C GLY A 107 -3.99 5.88 -12.02
N VAL A 108 -5.02 5.07 -11.73
CA VAL A 108 -6.31 5.59 -11.24
C VAL A 108 -6.13 6.34 -9.93
N TYR A 109 -5.41 5.78 -8.97
CA TYR A 109 -5.20 6.41 -7.68
C TYR A 109 -4.33 7.68 -7.77
N VAL A 110 -3.27 7.66 -8.58
CA VAL A 110 -2.46 8.86 -8.86
C VAL A 110 -3.32 9.97 -9.47
N ASN A 111 -4.21 9.63 -10.42
CA ASN A 111 -5.14 10.61 -10.99
C ASN A 111 -6.09 11.18 -9.93
N ARG A 112 -6.67 10.34 -9.07
CA ARG A 112 -7.55 10.79 -7.98
C ARG A 112 -6.81 11.70 -6.99
N LEU A 113 -5.60 11.34 -6.58
CA LEU A 113 -4.77 12.20 -5.71
C LEU A 113 -4.52 13.57 -6.33
N ARG A 114 -4.15 13.62 -7.62
CA ARG A 114 -3.90 14.88 -8.35
C ARG A 114 -5.15 15.74 -8.50
N MET A 115 -6.31 15.11 -8.58
CA MET A 115 -7.61 15.80 -8.71
C MET A 115 -8.23 16.17 -7.34
N GLY A 116 -7.59 15.82 -6.22
CA GLY A 116 -8.18 16.02 -4.89
C GLY A 116 -9.45 15.19 -4.66
N MET A 117 -9.55 14.02 -5.30
CA MET A 117 -10.66 13.08 -5.12
C MET A 117 -10.35 12.10 -3.99
N PRO A 118 -11.37 11.64 -3.22
CA PRO A 118 -11.18 10.57 -2.27
C PRO A 118 -10.79 9.27 -3.00
N LEU A 119 -9.88 8.48 -2.42
CA LEU A 119 -9.41 7.24 -3.06
C LEU A 119 -10.51 6.19 -3.15
N GLN A 120 -11.40 6.11 -2.15
CA GLN A 120 -12.51 5.15 -2.08
C GLN A 120 -12.04 3.70 -2.30
N ALA A 121 -10.94 3.35 -1.66
CA ALA A 121 -10.32 2.03 -1.74
C ALA A 121 -10.92 1.11 -0.68
N ASP A 122 -11.61 0.05 -1.10
CA ASP A 122 -12.25 -0.94 -0.20
C ASP A 122 -11.25 -1.59 0.78
N PRO A 123 -10.00 -1.91 0.42
CA PRO A 123 -9.02 -2.44 1.36
C PRO A 123 -8.77 -1.56 2.57
N THR A 124 -8.84 -0.25 2.40
CA THR A 124 -8.66 0.70 3.52
C THR A 124 -9.81 0.63 4.54
N LEU A 125 -11.01 0.29 4.09
CA LEU A 125 -12.16 0.06 4.99
C LEU A 125 -12.04 -1.25 5.77
N LYS A 126 -11.50 -2.31 5.14
CA LYS A 126 -11.19 -3.57 5.85
C LYS A 126 -10.17 -3.32 6.96
N TYR A 127 -9.14 -2.54 6.66
CA TYR A 127 -8.14 -2.15 7.65
C TYR A 127 -8.75 -1.27 8.76
N ALA A 128 -9.54 -0.27 8.42
CA ALA A 128 -10.24 0.60 9.37
C ALA A 128 -11.19 -0.16 10.30
N ALA A 129 -11.84 -1.21 9.78
CA ALA A 129 -12.72 -2.09 10.56
C ALA A 129 -11.95 -3.07 11.45
N GLY A 130 -10.65 -3.29 11.21
CA GLY A 130 -9.87 -4.35 11.87
C GLY A 130 -10.34 -5.76 11.54
N ASP A 131 -11.13 -5.92 10.48
CA ASP A 131 -11.70 -7.22 10.06
C ASP A 131 -11.21 -7.57 8.65
N PHE A 132 -10.12 -8.33 8.60
CA PHE A 132 -9.50 -8.82 7.37
C PHE A 132 -10.23 -10.01 6.74
N THR A 133 -11.27 -10.53 7.41
CA THR A 133 -12.10 -11.64 6.89
C THR A 133 -13.24 -11.15 6.01
N LEU A 134 -13.48 -9.83 5.95
CA LEU A 134 -14.52 -9.22 5.13
C LEU A 134 -14.31 -9.55 3.65
N LYS A 135 -15.22 -10.35 3.10
CA LYS A 135 -15.24 -10.67 1.66
C LYS A 135 -15.82 -9.52 0.82
N ARG A 136 -16.70 -8.70 1.41
CA ARG A 136 -17.37 -7.58 0.74
C ARG A 136 -17.53 -6.41 1.69
N VAL A 137 -17.18 -5.23 1.21
CA VAL A 137 -17.48 -3.95 1.89
C VAL A 137 -18.95 -3.61 1.67
N LEU A 138 -19.64 -3.24 2.76
CA LEU A 138 -21.03 -2.80 2.77
C LEU A 138 -21.10 -1.31 3.13
N ASP A 139 -22.22 -0.64 2.84
CA ASP A 139 -22.38 0.79 3.10
C ASP A 139 -22.13 1.17 4.57
N LYS A 140 -22.53 0.31 5.53
CA LYS A 140 -22.19 0.52 6.95
C LYS A 140 -20.71 0.68 7.25
N HIS A 141 -19.83 0.05 6.44
CA HIS A 141 -18.38 0.16 6.63
C HIS A 141 -17.84 1.51 6.15
N LYS A 142 -18.52 2.16 5.19
CA LYS A 142 -18.18 3.51 4.73
C LYS A 142 -18.44 4.58 5.79
N GLU A 143 -19.25 4.25 6.82
CA GLU A 143 -19.53 5.15 7.93
C GLU A 143 -18.52 5.09 9.08
N ILE A 144 -17.55 4.18 9.04
CA ILE A 144 -16.50 4.04 10.06
C ILE A 144 -15.71 5.34 10.18
N GLU A 145 -15.66 5.89 11.40
CA GLU A 145 -14.80 7.03 11.73
C GLU A 145 -13.39 6.54 11.98
N SER A 146 -12.54 6.69 10.95
CA SER A 146 -11.14 6.29 11.01
C SER A 146 -10.34 7.10 10.00
N PRO A 147 -9.11 7.52 10.31
CA PRO A 147 -8.24 8.19 9.35
C PRO A 147 -7.85 7.30 8.15
N TYR A 148 -8.09 6.00 8.24
CA TYR A 148 -7.92 5.04 7.15
C TYR A 148 -9.13 4.97 6.21
N ASN A 149 -10.27 5.59 6.57
CA ASN A 149 -11.44 5.57 5.69
C ASN A 149 -11.27 6.54 4.52
N THR A 150 -10.78 6.04 3.40
CA THR A 150 -10.56 6.81 2.18
C THR A 150 -11.84 7.18 1.41
N TYR A 151 -13.03 6.84 1.92
CA TYR A 151 -14.31 7.36 1.46
C TYR A 151 -14.64 8.71 2.11
N LYS A 152 -14.17 8.94 3.35
CA LYS A 152 -14.42 10.16 4.13
C LYS A 152 -13.25 11.14 4.10
N HIS A 153 -12.02 10.62 4.01
CA HIS A 153 -10.80 11.42 4.05
C HIS A 153 -10.13 11.49 2.68
N LEU A 154 -9.65 12.68 2.33
CA LEU A 154 -8.88 12.93 1.11
C LEU A 154 -7.42 12.54 1.30
N GLY A 155 -6.77 12.19 0.20
CA GLY A 155 -5.36 11.82 0.21
C GLY A 155 -5.11 10.37 0.60
N LEU A 156 -3.87 10.07 0.95
CA LEU A 156 -3.43 8.76 1.40
C LEU A 156 -3.78 8.54 2.88
N PRO A 157 -4.04 7.29 3.31
CA PRO A 157 -4.16 6.97 4.72
C PRO A 157 -2.82 7.21 5.46
N PRO A 158 -2.85 7.29 6.81
CA PRO A 158 -1.67 7.68 7.59
C PRO A 158 -0.48 6.73 7.45
N THR A 159 -0.73 5.43 7.25
CA THR A 159 0.33 4.41 7.14
C THR A 159 -0.02 3.37 6.07
N PRO A 160 0.93 2.54 5.62
CA PRO A 160 0.61 1.36 4.82
C PRO A 160 -0.42 0.46 5.53
N ILE A 161 -1.37 -0.10 4.79
CA ILE A 161 -2.41 -1.00 5.31
C ILE A 161 -1.98 -2.48 5.26
N SER A 162 -0.94 -2.78 4.51
CA SER A 162 -0.30 -4.10 4.40
C SER A 162 1.17 -3.91 3.99
N MET A 163 1.92 -5.01 3.95
CA MET A 163 3.26 -5.01 3.36
C MET A 163 3.13 -5.29 1.85
N PRO A 164 3.34 -4.28 0.99
CA PRO A 164 3.23 -4.48 -0.46
C PRO A 164 4.34 -5.40 -0.96
N ASP A 165 4.07 -6.15 -2.01
CA ASP A 165 5.12 -6.84 -2.76
C ASP A 165 5.87 -5.88 -3.70
N MET A 166 6.96 -6.38 -4.31
CA MET A 166 7.76 -5.56 -5.22
C MET A 166 6.97 -5.14 -6.47
N ALA A 167 6.04 -5.99 -6.95
CA ALA A 167 5.23 -5.67 -8.11
C ALA A 167 4.32 -4.46 -7.86
N ALA A 168 3.72 -4.37 -6.66
CA ALA A 168 2.90 -3.24 -6.27
C ALA A 168 3.74 -1.94 -6.12
N ILE A 169 4.94 -2.02 -5.53
CA ILE A 169 5.84 -0.87 -5.41
C ILE A 169 6.24 -0.36 -6.79
N GLU A 170 6.69 -1.25 -7.67
CA GLU A 170 7.07 -0.90 -9.05
C GLU A 170 5.88 -0.35 -9.84
N SER A 171 4.68 -0.87 -9.58
CA SER A 171 3.46 -0.40 -10.25
C SER A 171 3.10 1.04 -9.90
N VAL A 172 3.38 1.49 -8.69
CA VAL A 172 3.22 2.91 -8.30
C VAL A 172 4.31 3.77 -8.94
N LEU A 173 5.57 3.33 -8.90
CA LEU A 173 6.70 4.06 -9.47
C LEU A 173 6.62 4.17 -11.00
N CYS A 174 6.07 3.14 -11.65
CA CYS A 174 5.94 3.03 -13.10
C CYS A 174 4.47 2.97 -13.53
N TYR A 175 3.60 3.71 -12.84
CA TYR A 175 2.17 3.69 -13.12
C TYR A 175 1.87 3.97 -14.60
N GLU A 176 0.80 3.34 -15.11
CA GLU A 176 0.31 3.58 -16.47
C GLU A 176 -0.36 4.96 -16.55
N GLU A 177 0.09 5.80 -17.49
CA GLU A 177 -0.52 7.12 -17.73
C GLU A 177 -1.77 6.99 -18.58
N HIS A 178 -2.91 7.34 -18.00
CA HIS A 178 -4.23 7.31 -18.64
C HIS A 178 -5.17 8.31 -17.94
N LYS A 179 -6.42 8.37 -18.41
CA LYS A 179 -7.45 9.28 -17.87
C LYS A 179 -8.49 8.60 -16.97
N TYR A 180 -8.32 7.31 -16.67
CA TYR A 180 -9.26 6.60 -15.82
C TYR A 180 -9.21 7.12 -14.38
N ILE A 181 -10.39 7.26 -13.79
CA ILE A 181 -10.58 7.64 -12.37
C ILE A 181 -11.54 6.69 -11.65
N TYR A 182 -12.05 5.67 -12.33
CA TYR A 182 -12.90 4.61 -11.78
C TYR A 182 -12.45 3.25 -12.31
N PHE A 183 -12.67 2.22 -11.51
CA PHE A 183 -12.62 0.82 -11.94
C PHE A 183 -13.62 -0.01 -11.14
N CYS A 184 -14.01 -1.16 -11.65
CA CYS A 184 -14.84 -2.18 -10.98
C CYS A 184 -14.54 -3.55 -11.55
N ALA A 185 -14.84 -4.59 -10.78
CA ALA A 185 -14.66 -5.96 -11.23
C ALA A 185 -15.41 -6.23 -12.53
N ARG A 186 -14.86 -7.11 -13.37
CA ARG A 186 -15.48 -7.55 -14.62
C ARG A 186 -16.59 -8.57 -14.39
N PRO A 187 -17.60 -8.64 -15.28
CA PRO A 187 -18.65 -9.67 -15.25
C PRO A 187 -18.11 -11.09 -15.36
N GLU A 188 -16.96 -11.27 -16.03
CA GLU A 188 -16.31 -12.59 -16.26
C GLU A 188 -15.74 -13.20 -14.98
N MET A 189 -15.68 -12.43 -13.87
CA MET A 189 -15.14 -12.86 -12.57
C MET A 189 -13.72 -13.46 -12.66
N ASP A 190 -12.91 -12.96 -13.58
CA ASP A 190 -11.54 -13.39 -13.86
C ASP A 190 -10.49 -12.69 -12.97
N GLY A 191 -10.94 -11.96 -11.96
CA GLY A 191 -10.09 -11.17 -11.06
C GLY A 191 -9.59 -9.87 -11.67
N ARG A 192 -10.09 -9.48 -12.84
CA ARG A 192 -9.74 -8.27 -13.57
C ARG A 192 -10.81 -7.20 -13.47
N HIS A 193 -10.49 -5.99 -13.98
CA HIS A 193 -11.32 -4.81 -13.84
C HIS A 193 -11.66 -4.16 -15.18
N ASN A 194 -12.82 -3.52 -15.22
CA ASN A 194 -13.19 -2.53 -16.22
C ASN A 194 -12.87 -1.14 -15.68
N PHE A 195 -12.19 -0.34 -16.49
CA PHE A 195 -11.77 1.03 -16.15
C PHE A 195 -12.68 2.04 -16.84
N ALA A 196 -12.88 3.20 -16.20
CA ALA A 196 -13.74 4.25 -16.72
C ALA A 196 -13.20 5.66 -16.41
N THR A 197 -13.48 6.60 -17.31
CA THR A 197 -13.13 8.01 -17.16
C THR A 197 -14.27 8.83 -16.58
N THR A 198 -15.49 8.32 -16.61
CA THR A 198 -16.69 9.01 -16.11
C THR A 198 -17.50 8.11 -15.19
N LEU A 199 -18.25 8.73 -14.26
CA LEU A 199 -19.16 8.00 -13.38
C LEU A 199 -20.26 7.26 -14.15
N ALA A 200 -20.74 7.83 -15.25
CA ALA A 200 -21.76 7.20 -16.09
C ALA A 200 -21.25 5.90 -16.75
N GLU A 201 -20.00 5.90 -17.21
CA GLU A 201 -19.34 4.70 -17.74
C GLU A 201 -19.11 3.65 -16.64
N HIS A 202 -18.59 4.08 -15.47
CA HIS A 202 -18.42 3.22 -14.31
C HIS A 202 -19.72 2.54 -13.89
N ASN A 203 -20.82 3.30 -13.80
CA ASN A 203 -22.12 2.76 -13.41
C ASN A 203 -22.64 1.72 -14.43
N ARG A 204 -22.39 1.91 -15.73
CA ARG A 204 -22.71 0.89 -16.75
C ARG A 204 -21.90 -0.39 -16.56
N ASN A 205 -20.59 -0.24 -16.30
CA ASN A 205 -19.71 -1.39 -16.05
C ASN A 205 -20.11 -2.15 -14.77
N ALA A 206 -20.39 -1.43 -13.69
CA ALA A 206 -20.85 -2.03 -12.43
C ALA A 206 -22.21 -2.74 -12.57
N ALA A 207 -23.15 -2.15 -13.34
CA ALA A 207 -24.43 -2.80 -13.61
C ALA A 207 -24.29 -4.10 -14.43
N ALA A 208 -23.27 -4.19 -15.29
CA ALA A 208 -22.98 -5.42 -16.03
C ALA A 208 -22.43 -6.55 -15.12
N TYR A 209 -21.67 -6.20 -14.08
CA TYR A 209 -21.15 -7.16 -13.09
C TYR A 209 -22.27 -7.80 -12.22
N HIS A 210 -23.39 -7.12 -12.03
CA HIS A 210 -24.50 -7.58 -11.19
C HIS A 210 -25.58 -8.35 -11.96
N LYS A 211 -25.42 -8.57 -13.26
CA LYS A 211 -26.32 -9.40 -14.09
C LYS A 211 -25.85 -10.83 -14.16
#